data_f9ef38828cd05cf142fb8fb360b2dac5
#
_entry.id   f9ef38828cd05cf142fb8fb360b2dac5
#
_cell.length_a   1.000
_cell.length_b   1.000
_cell.length_c   1.000
_cell.angle_alpha   90.00
_cell.angle_beta   90.00
_cell.angle_gamma   90.00
#
_symmetry.space_group_name_H-M   'P 1'
#
loop_
_entity.id
_entity.type
_entity.pdbx_description
1 polymer ?
#
loop_
_entity_poly.entity_id
_entity_poly.type
_entity_poly.pdbx_seq_one_letter_code
_entity_poly.pdbx_strand_id
1 'polypeptide(L)'
;DSVAAATRPVVPVADSTAVAASSAVVPEAEANAADAVRRQQVAALGEYLAGARDAEAEEFTVENDVMIVTFSTRGGRITGVTLKDYTKYAPRGKRDQLIELMDPASARFDLSFYVKNGLNNVKVNTMDYVFRAQPEQVEGDARRVVMRLPVAADAWLEYEYLIYNKQVPERDYLVDFNVRLVNMAPQMANQASIGID
;
A
#
# COMPACT_ATOMS: atom_id res chain seq x y z
N ASP A 1 22.50 -34.07 -76.53
CA ASP A 1 22.11 -32.71 -76.23
C ASP A 1 22.31 -32.49 -74.76
N SER A 2 23.41 -31.78 -74.48
CA SER A 2 23.96 -31.56 -73.17
C SER A 2 23.22 -30.47 -72.46
N VAL A 3 22.83 -30.69 -71.21
CA VAL A 3 22.36 -29.67 -70.33
C VAL A 3 23.37 -29.58 -69.18
N ALA A 4 24.05 -28.43 -69.09
CA ALA A 4 25.02 -28.12 -68.04
C ALA A 4 24.29 -27.79 -66.77
N ALA A 5 24.66 -28.48 -65.69
CA ALA A 5 24.22 -28.18 -64.32
C ALA A 5 25.06 -27.04 -63.74
N ALA A 6 24.42 -25.92 -63.42
CA ALA A 6 25.04 -24.81 -62.69
C ALA A 6 25.02 -25.06 -61.18
N THR A 7 26.17 -25.21 -60.62
CA THR A 7 26.41 -25.32 -59.18
C THR A 7 26.27 -23.96 -58.51
N ARG A 8 25.31 -23.80 -57.57
CA ARG A 8 25.17 -22.64 -56.72
C ARG A 8 26.07 -22.81 -55.46
N PRO A 9 26.82 -21.79 -55.04
CA PRO A 9 27.57 -21.87 -53.80
C PRO A 9 26.64 -21.71 -52.58
N VAL A 10 26.81 -22.58 -51.62
CA VAL A 10 26.17 -22.55 -50.31
C VAL A 10 26.83 -21.47 -49.47
N VAL A 11 26.07 -20.48 -49.03
CA VAL A 11 26.49 -19.47 -48.07
C VAL A 11 26.29 -20.04 -46.65
N PRO A 12 27.27 -20.02 -45.74
CA PRO A 12 27.05 -20.47 -44.36
C PRO A 12 26.20 -19.46 -43.64
N VAL A 13 25.11 -19.95 -43.03
CA VAL A 13 24.23 -19.18 -42.11
C VAL A 13 25.04 -18.91 -40.84
N ALA A 14 25.29 -17.65 -40.56
CA ALA A 14 25.91 -17.21 -39.35
C ALA A 14 24.98 -17.42 -38.15
N ASP A 15 25.55 -18.00 -37.16
CA ASP A 15 25.02 -18.36 -35.86
C ASP A 15 24.36 -17.14 -35.16
N SER A 16 23.11 -17.32 -34.71
CA SER A 16 22.38 -16.33 -33.95
C SER A 16 22.98 -16.20 -32.56
N THR A 17 23.70 -15.14 -32.37
CA THR A 17 24.22 -14.71 -31.08
C THR A 17 23.09 -14.62 -30.04
N ALA A 18 23.28 -15.30 -28.95
CA ALA A 18 22.52 -15.27 -27.73
C ALA A 18 22.33 -13.82 -27.27
N VAL A 19 21.06 -13.46 -27.04
CA VAL A 19 20.72 -12.23 -26.30
C VAL A 19 21.13 -12.45 -24.85
N ALA A 20 22.28 -11.93 -24.50
CA ALA A 20 22.72 -11.84 -23.10
C ALA A 20 21.73 -10.95 -22.36
N ALA A 21 21.01 -11.54 -21.41
CA ALA A 21 20.26 -10.80 -20.40
C ALA A 21 21.27 -9.94 -19.62
N SER A 22 21.23 -8.65 -19.86
CA SER A 22 21.97 -7.66 -19.11
C SER A 22 21.35 -7.60 -17.72
N SER A 23 21.84 -8.41 -16.79
CA SER A 23 21.69 -8.16 -15.36
C SER A 23 22.40 -6.84 -15.08
N ALA A 24 21.65 -5.80 -14.82
CA ALA A 24 22.17 -4.52 -14.39
C ALA A 24 22.92 -4.76 -13.07
N VAL A 25 24.25 -4.85 -13.16
CA VAL A 25 25.13 -4.84 -11.99
C VAL A 25 25.05 -3.44 -11.41
N VAL A 26 24.30 -3.30 -10.31
CA VAL A 26 24.30 -2.06 -9.52
C VAL A 26 25.75 -1.86 -9.04
N PRO A 27 26.37 -0.70 -9.29
CA PRO A 27 27.74 -0.46 -8.85
C PRO A 27 27.86 -0.68 -7.34
N GLU A 28 28.89 -1.38 -6.91
CA GLU A 28 29.14 -1.72 -5.49
C GLU A 28 29.16 -0.48 -4.58
N ALA A 29 29.53 0.66 -5.11
CA ALA A 29 29.49 1.95 -4.41
C ALA A 29 28.06 2.43 -4.11
N GLU A 30 27.10 2.22 -5.01
CA GLU A 30 25.70 2.59 -4.80
C GLU A 30 25.03 1.65 -3.79
N ALA A 31 25.34 0.35 -3.84
CA ALA A 31 24.87 -0.62 -2.86
C ALA A 31 25.38 -0.29 -1.45
N ASN A 32 26.65 0.06 -1.32
CA ASN A 32 27.24 0.46 -0.03
C ASN A 32 26.64 1.78 0.51
N ALA A 33 26.30 2.74 -0.35
CA ALA A 33 25.65 3.98 0.05
C ALA A 33 24.21 3.71 0.52
N ALA A 34 23.46 2.88 -0.19
CA ALA A 34 22.09 2.48 0.19
C ALA A 34 22.08 1.73 1.54
N ASP A 35 23.04 0.83 1.76
CA ASP A 35 23.19 0.13 3.04
C ASP A 35 23.56 1.07 4.20
N ALA A 36 24.35 2.09 3.95
CA ALA A 36 24.69 3.10 4.96
C ALA A 36 23.46 3.93 5.35
N VAL A 37 22.67 4.37 4.38
CA VAL A 37 21.41 5.10 4.60
C VAL A 37 20.43 4.23 5.38
N ARG A 38 20.24 2.97 5.00
CA ARG A 38 19.37 2.03 5.70
C ARG A 38 19.80 1.81 7.14
N ARG A 39 21.09 1.62 7.40
CA ARG A 39 21.61 1.50 8.77
C ARG A 39 21.33 2.73 9.62
N GLN A 40 21.47 3.92 9.04
CA GLN A 40 21.15 5.18 9.73
C GLN A 40 19.65 5.28 10.04
N GLN A 41 18.77 4.90 9.11
CA GLN A 41 17.32 4.87 9.32
C GLN A 41 16.94 3.88 10.42
N VAL A 42 17.49 2.67 10.39
CA VAL A 42 17.25 1.65 11.43
C VAL A 42 17.72 2.15 12.81
N ALA A 43 18.87 2.81 12.87
CA ALA A 43 19.37 3.41 14.12
C ALA A 43 18.44 4.52 14.64
N ALA A 44 17.86 5.33 13.74
CA ALA A 44 16.97 6.42 14.09
C ALA A 44 15.55 5.97 14.44
N LEU A 45 14.97 5.06 13.70
CA LEU A 45 13.55 4.69 13.77
C LEU A 45 13.30 3.34 14.45
N GLY A 46 14.32 2.49 14.56
CA GLY A 46 14.17 1.07 14.84
C GLY A 46 13.87 0.24 13.57
N GLU A 47 14.13 -1.04 13.62
CA GLU A 47 14.07 -1.95 12.46
C GLU A 47 12.67 -1.99 11.81
N TYR A 48 11.62 -2.12 12.62
CA TYR A 48 10.24 -2.27 12.15
C TYR A 48 9.72 -1.02 11.45
N LEU A 49 9.93 0.15 12.06
CA LEU A 49 9.49 1.42 11.47
C LEU A 49 10.32 1.81 10.26
N ALA A 50 11.63 1.56 10.27
CA ALA A 50 12.48 1.79 9.10
C ALA A 50 11.99 0.92 7.93
N GLY A 51 11.74 -0.38 8.15
CA GLY A 51 11.19 -1.26 7.14
C GLY A 51 9.80 -0.84 6.64
N ALA A 52 8.93 -0.36 7.52
CA ALA A 52 7.59 0.12 7.13
C ALA A 52 7.65 1.46 6.37
N ARG A 53 8.67 2.28 6.59
CA ARG A 53 8.87 3.54 5.85
C ARG A 53 9.33 3.30 4.42
N ASP A 54 10.23 2.33 4.23
CA ASP A 54 10.85 2.02 2.95
C ASP A 54 10.03 1.04 2.10
N ALA A 55 8.97 0.44 2.67
CA ALA A 55 8.11 -0.49 1.96
C ALA A 55 7.37 0.19 0.80
N GLU A 56 7.12 -0.58 -0.25
CA GLU A 56 6.28 -0.15 -1.37
C GLU A 56 4.81 -0.10 -0.95
N ALA A 57 4.15 0.99 -1.31
CA ALA A 57 2.74 1.18 -1.01
C ALA A 57 1.88 0.48 -2.07
N GLU A 58 0.84 -0.19 -1.62
CA GLU A 58 -0.15 -0.85 -2.47
C GLU A 58 -1.51 -0.18 -2.31
N GLU A 59 -2.31 -0.23 -3.37
CA GLU A 59 -3.72 0.13 -3.34
C GLU A 59 -4.59 -1.09 -3.62
N PHE A 60 -5.69 -1.21 -2.91
CA PHE A 60 -6.67 -2.27 -3.12
C PHE A 60 -8.08 -1.76 -2.86
N THR A 61 -9.07 -2.46 -3.39
CA THR A 61 -10.48 -2.10 -3.26
C THR A 61 -11.25 -3.19 -2.53
N VAL A 62 -12.20 -2.75 -1.71
CA VAL A 62 -13.21 -3.62 -1.10
C VAL A 62 -14.57 -3.03 -1.42
N GLU A 63 -15.49 -3.86 -1.87
CA GLU A 63 -16.79 -3.40 -2.29
C GLU A 63 -17.93 -4.13 -1.55
N ASN A 64 -18.98 -3.37 -1.29
CA ASN A 64 -20.26 -3.92 -0.89
C ASN A 64 -21.29 -3.73 -2.01
N ASP A 65 -22.58 -3.92 -1.70
CA ASP A 65 -23.65 -3.81 -2.70
C ASP A 65 -23.81 -2.40 -3.28
N VAL A 66 -23.43 -1.34 -2.53
CA VAL A 66 -23.73 0.06 -2.86
C VAL A 66 -22.50 0.94 -3.09
N MET A 67 -21.33 0.54 -2.65
CA MET A 67 -20.10 1.32 -2.81
C MET A 67 -18.85 0.48 -3.05
N ILE A 68 -17.84 1.11 -3.66
CA ILE A 68 -16.46 0.61 -3.79
C ILE A 68 -15.59 1.51 -2.93
N VAL A 69 -14.88 0.93 -1.98
CA VAL A 69 -13.95 1.63 -1.09
C VAL A 69 -12.52 1.29 -1.50
N THR A 70 -11.74 2.31 -1.83
CA THR A 70 -10.33 2.17 -2.18
C THR A 70 -9.45 2.48 -0.97
N PHE A 71 -8.53 1.59 -0.68
CA PHE A 71 -7.57 1.69 0.41
C PHE A 71 -6.16 1.86 -0.12
N SER A 72 -5.34 2.62 0.61
CA SER A 72 -3.89 2.64 0.42
C SER A 72 -3.21 2.11 1.68
N THR A 73 -2.22 1.24 1.49
CA THR A 73 -1.38 0.76 2.60
C THR A 73 -0.49 1.86 3.14
N ARG A 74 -0.17 2.91 2.36
CA ARG A 74 0.51 4.10 2.90
C ARG A 74 -0.44 4.92 3.76
N GLY A 75 -0.11 5.01 5.03
CA GLY A 75 -0.96 5.62 6.04
C GLY A 75 -2.12 4.72 6.49
N GLY A 76 -2.32 3.54 5.87
CA GLY A 76 -3.40 2.61 6.23
C GLY A 76 -4.80 3.21 6.07
N ARG A 77 -5.05 4.03 5.05
CA ARG A 77 -6.22 4.91 4.94
C ARG A 77 -7.10 4.59 3.73
N ILE A 78 -8.33 5.09 3.78
CA ILE A 78 -9.21 5.16 2.62
C ILE A 78 -8.74 6.32 1.72
N THR A 79 -8.59 6.05 0.42
CA THR A 79 -8.20 7.04 -0.60
C THR A 79 -9.33 7.35 -1.57
N GLY A 80 -10.36 6.52 -1.64
CA GLY A 80 -11.48 6.73 -2.53
C GLY A 80 -12.73 5.98 -2.10
N VAL A 81 -13.88 6.57 -2.37
CA VAL A 81 -15.19 5.93 -2.22
C VAL A 81 -16.02 6.25 -3.46
N THR A 82 -16.44 5.23 -4.19
CA THR A 82 -17.30 5.33 -5.37
C THR A 82 -18.66 4.74 -5.06
N LEU A 83 -19.72 5.51 -5.31
CA LEU A 83 -21.10 5.06 -5.13
C LEU A 83 -21.59 4.33 -6.39
N LYS A 84 -22.12 3.11 -6.23
CA LYS A 84 -22.59 2.29 -7.36
C LYS A 84 -23.95 2.73 -7.91
N ASP A 85 -24.82 3.23 -7.05
CA ASP A 85 -26.19 3.57 -7.39
C ASP A 85 -26.36 5.04 -7.81
N TYR A 86 -25.28 5.83 -7.80
CA TYR A 86 -25.32 7.26 -8.09
C TYR A 86 -24.37 7.65 -9.21
N THR A 87 -24.88 8.45 -10.15
CA THR A 87 -24.10 8.99 -11.26
C THR A 87 -23.94 10.50 -11.14
N LYS A 88 -22.79 11.01 -11.61
CA LYS A 88 -22.52 12.44 -11.67
C LYS A 88 -23.55 13.15 -12.56
N TYR A 89 -24.08 14.29 -12.12
CA TYR A 89 -24.89 15.13 -12.98
C TYR A 89 -24.06 15.62 -14.15
N ALA A 90 -24.45 15.26 -15.36
CA ALA A 90 -23.81 15.72 -16.57
C ALA A 90 -24.85 16.14 -17.60
N PRO A 91 -24.56 17.17 -18.44
CA PRO A 91 -25.39 17.51 -19.61
C PRO A 91 -25.52 16.28 -20.51
N ARG A 92 -26.62 16.22 -21.29
CA ARG A 92 -26.98 15.10 -22.16
C ARG A 92 -25.77 14.45 -22.84
N GLY A 93 -25.50 13.16 -22.52
CA GLY A 93 -24.51 12.33 -23.18
C GLY A 93 -23.35 11.80 -22.33
N LYS A 94 -23.24 12.16 -21.04
CA LYS A 94 -22.15 11.69 -20.13
C LYS A 94 -22.68 11.21 -18.76
N ARG A 95 -23.86 10.58 -18.74
CA ARG A 95 -24.53 10.18 -17.48
C ARG A 95 -23.97 8.88 -16.85
N ASP A 96 -22.92 8.29 -17.41
CA ASP A 96 -22.43 6.97 -17.00
C ASP A 96 -21.28 7.02 -15.98
N GLN A 97 -20.89 8.21 -15.52
CA GLN A 97 -19.84 8.33 -14.52
C GLN A 97 -20.41 8.24 -13.11
N LEU A 98 -19.96 7.26 -12.35
CA LEU A 98 -20.30 7.10 -10.93
C LEU A 98 -19.78 8.28 -10.10
N ILE A 99 -20.45 8.52 -8.97
CA ILE A 99 -20.00 9.54 -8.03
C ILE A 99 -18.85 9.02 -7.21
N GLU A 100 -17.74 9.75 -7.24
CA GLU A 100 -16.61 9.60 -6.32
C GLU A 100 -16.75 10.65 -5.22
N LEU A 101 -16.77 10.18 -3.96
CA LEU A 101 -16.98 11.04 -2.79
C LEU A 101 -15.68 11.68 -2.28
N MET A 102 -14.54 11.10 -2.62
CA MET A 102 -13.23 11.55 -2.14
C MET A 102 -12.29 11.76 -3.31
N ASP A 103 -11.47 12.80 -3.21
CA ASP A 103 -10.30 12.99 -4.06
C ASP A 103 -9.10 12.36 -3.36
N PRO A 104 -8.43 11.37 -3.97
CA PRO A 104 -7.25 10.69 -3.39
C PRO A 104 -6.14 11.66 -2.98
N ALA A 105 -5.99 12.78 -3.71
CA ALA A 105 -4.96 13.77 -3.44
C ALA A 105 -5.24 14.59 -2.16
N SER A 106 -6.51 14.77 -1.80
CA SER A 106 -6.94 15.51 -0.63
C SER A 106 -7.30 14.63 0.57
N ALA A 107 -7.46 13.32 0.37
CA ALA A 107 -7.76 12.38 1.42
C ALA A 107 -6.57 12.26 2.41
N ARG A 108 -6.70 12.84 3.59
CA ARG A 108 -5.69 12.81 4.64
C ARG A 108 -6.29 12.26 5.92
N PHE A 109 -5.54 11.40 6.57
CA PHE A 109 -5.79 10.94 7.92
C PHE A 109 -4.45 10.54 8.51
N ASP A 110 -4.01 11.23 9.55
CA ASP A 110 -2.73 10.98 10.22
C ASP A 110 -2.92 10.85 11.72
N LEU A 111 -2.32 9.83 12.30
CA LEU A 111 -2.13 9.71 13.74
C LEU A 111 -0.68 10.01 14.07
N SER A 112 -0.45 10.93 15.00
CA SER A 112 0.88 11.26 15.47
C SER A 112 1.07 10.87 16.93
N PHE A 113 2.14 10.12 17.22
CA PHE A 113 2.51 9.66 18.57
C PHE A 113 4.01 9.42 18.65
N TYR A 114 4.50 9.20 19.88
CA TYR A 114 5.92 8.96 20.11
C TYR A 114 6.16 7.53 20.59
N VAL A 115 7.16 6.87 20.00
CA VAL A 115 7.64 5.56 20.44
C VAL A 115 9.08 5.66 20.95
N LYS A 116 9.43 4.76 21.86
CA LYS A 116 10.79 4.65 22.39
C LYS A 116 11.68 3.92 21.40
N ASN A 117 12.86 4.46 21.14
CA ASN A 117 13.94 3.79 20.43
C ASN A 117 15.22 3.97 21.26
N GLY A 118 15.51 3.00 22.12
CA GLY A 118 16.58 3.10 23.12
C GLY A 118 16.34 4.26 24.09
N LEU A 119 17.25 5.23 24.11
CA LEU A 119 17.15 6.44 24.95
C LEU A 119 16.39 7.59 24.26
N ASN A 120 16.03 7.44 23.00
CA ASN A 120 15.38 8.47 22.20
C ASN A 120 13.88 8.20 22.03
N ASN A 121 13.12 9.27 21.84
CA ASN A 121 11.73 9.19 21.43
C ASN A 121 11.63 9.53 19.93
N VAL A 122 10.95 8.69 19.18
CA VAL A 122 10.72 8.87 17.74
C VAL A 122 9.27 9.30 17.54
N LYS A 123 9.07 10.43 16.85
CA LYS A 123 7.73 10.81 16.40
C LYS A 123 7.33 9.96 15.22
N VAL A 124 6.19 9.30 15.33
CA VAL A 124 5.56 8.52 14.27
C VAL A 124 4.37 9.32 13.76
N ASN A 125 4.38 9.64 12.47
CA ASN A 125 3.21 10.11 11.73
C ASN A 125 2.79 8.98 10.81
N THR A 126 1.59 8.46 10.95
CA THR A 126 1.17 7.23 10.26
C THR A 126 1.18 7.36 8.74
N MET A 127 0.99 8.56 8.20
CA MET A 127 1.08 8.84 6.76
C MET A 127 2.45 8.57 6.14
N ASP A 128 3.52 8.58 6.94
CA ASP A 128 4.89 8.34 6.48
C ASP A 128 5.21 6.84 6.29
N TYR A 129 4.34 5.95 6.78
CA TYR A 129 4.61 4.51 6.88
C TYR A 129 3.63 3.69 6.05
N VAL A 130 4.10 2.54 5.59
CA VAL A 130 3.29 1.55 4.88
C VAL A 130 2.82 0.49 5.88
N PHE A 131 1.51 0.34 5.97
CA PHE A 131 0.85 -0.67 6.77
C PHE A 131 0.83 -2.01 6.04
N ARG A 132 0.83 -3.10 6.78
CA ARG A 132 0.64 -4.44 6.25
C ARG A 132 -0.84 -4.77 6.26
N ALA A 133 -1.45 -4.86 5.08
CA ALA A 133 -2.82 -5.31 4.94
C ALA A 133 -2.91 -6.79 5.32
N GLN A 134 -3.92 -7.13 6.13
CA GLN A 134 -4.28 -8.51 6.42
C GLN A 134 -5.30 -8.98 5.38
N PRO A 135 -5.42 -10.30 5.15
CA PRO A 135 -6.48 -10.82 4.28
C PRO A 135 -7.85 -10.30 4.72
N GLU A 136 -8.66 -9.89 3.74
CA GLU A 136 -10.04 -9.48 3.98
C GLU A 136 -10.82 -10.61 4.66
N GLN A 137 -11.64 -10.27 5.63
CA GLN A 137 -12.50 -11.20 6.34
C GLN A 137 -13.95 -10.80 6.18
N VAL A 138 -14.82 -11.77 5.99
CA VAL A 138 -16.27 -11.56 6.03
C VAL A 138 -16.75 -11.92 7.44
N GLU A 139 -17.30 -10.94 8.14
CA GLU A 139 -17.78 -11.08 9.51
C GLU A 139 -19.27 -10.71 9.55
N GLY A 140 -20.12 -11.74 9.49
CA GLY A 140 -21.57 -11.56 9.35
C GLY A 140 -21.93 -10.78 8.08
N ASP A 141 -22.61 -9.65 8.26
CA ASP A 141 -23.03 -8.79 7.16
C ASP A 141 -22.03 -7.66 6.86
N ALA A 142 -20.80 -7.76 7.35
CA ALA A 142 -19.74 -6.78 7.13
C ALA A 142 -18.50 -7.42 6.51
N ARG A 143 -17.78 -6.62 5.73
CA ARG A 143 -16.42 -6.91 5.27
C ARG A 143 -15.45 -6.19 6.19
N ARG A 144 -14.54 -6.96 6.78
CA ARG A 144 -13.55 -6.48 7.72
C ARG A 144 -12.19 -6.37 7.04
N VAL A 145 -11.63 -5.17 7.03
CA VAL A 145 -10.29 -4.87 6.55
C VAL A 145 -9.42 -4.47 7.73
N VAL A 146 -8.29 -5.13 7.87
CA VAL A 146 -7.33 -4.86 8.94
C VAL A 146 -5.99 -4.51 8.35
N MET A 147 -5.41 -3.40 8.80
CA MET A 147 -4.07 -2.97 8.41
C MET A 147 -3.23 -2.72 9.67
N ARG A 148 -1.98 -3.20 9.66
CA ARG A 148 -1.07 -3.15 10.82
C ARG A 148 0.21 -2.41 10.50
N LEU A 149 0.56 -1.46 11.35
CA LEU A 149 1.89 -0.84 11.36
C LEU A 149 2.72 -1.47 12.49
N PRO A 150 3.69 -2.34 12.17
CA PRO A 150 4.52 -2.96 13.19
C PRO A 150 5.49 -1.94 13.81
N VAL A 151 5.59 -1.94 15.12
CA VAL A 151 6.52 -1.12 15.90
C VAL A 151 7.58 -2.00 16.59
N ALA A 152 7.19 -3.21 16.97
CA ALA A 152 8.07 -4.26 17.48
C ALA A 152 7.58 -5.64 17.00
N ALA A 153 8.28 -6.71 17.38
CA ALA A 153 7.95 -8.06 16.96
C ALA A 153 6.52 -8.48 17.31
N ASP A 154 6.05 -8.04 18.46
CA ASP A 154 4.75 -8.37 19.06
C ASP A 154 3.88 -7.13 19.34
N ALA A 155 4.30 -5.95 18.86
CA ALA A 155 3.60 -4.69 19.10
C ALA A 155 3.34 -3.95 17.78
N TRP A 156 2.10 -3.52 17.57
CA TRP A 156 1.68 -2.81 16.36
C TRP A 156 0.49 -1.88 16.61
N LEU A 157 0.40 -0.86 15.77
CA LEU A 157 -0.82 -0.08 15.58
C LEU A 157 -1.70 -0.81 14.57
N GLU A 158 -2.97 -1.00 14.89
CA GLU A 158 -3.94 -1.68 14.04
C GLU A 158 -5.08 -0.71 13.68
N TYR A 159 -5.35 -0.63 12.39
CA TYR A 159 -6.52 0.02 11.82
C TYR A 159 -7.49 -1.06 11.33
N GLU A 160 -8.72 -0.99 11.79
CA GLU A 160 -9.80 -1.89 11.42
C GLU A 160 -10.95 -1.10 10.80
N TYR A 161 -11.35 -1.51 9.62
CA TYR A 161 -12.49 -0.95 8.90
C TYR A 161 -13.56 -2.02 8.74
N LEU A 162 -14.81 -1.67 9.04
CA LEU A 162 -15.97 -2.52 8.84
C LEU A 162 -16.89 -1.86 7.82
N ILE A 163 -17.08 -2.53 6.67
CA ILE A 163 -17.89 -2.09 5.55
C ILE A 163 -19.13 -2.96 5.51
N TYR A 164 -20.29 -2.40 5.81
CA TYR A 164 -21.54 -3.15 5.95
C TYR A 164 -22.22 -3.38 4.61
N ASN A 165 -22.81 -4.57 4.43
CA ASN A 165 -23.64 -4.89 3.27
C ASN A 165 -25.04 -4.23 3.39
N LYS A 166 -25.78 -4.16 2.28
CA LYS A 166 -27.09 -3.52 2.19
C LYS A 166 -28.16 -4.15 3.11
N GLN A 167 -27.93 -5.38 3.60
CA GLN A 167 -28.83 -6.05 4.52
C GLN A 167 -28.87 -5.44 5.92
N VAL A 168 -27.87 -4.58 6.26
CA VAL A 168 -27.83 -3.85 7.53
C VAL A 168 -28.50 -2.49 7.33
N PRO A 169 -29.74 -2.29 7.74
CA PRO A 169 -30.46 -1.05 7.51
C PRO A 169 -29.68 0.16 8.06
N GLU A 170 -29.65 1.24 7.30
CA GLU A 170 -29.02 2.52 7.66
C GLU A 170 -27.49 2.49 7.78
N ARG A 171 -26.82 1.36 7.48
CA ARG A 171 -25.36 1.22 7.58
C ARG A 171 -24.66 0.89 6.25
N ASP A 172 -25.40 0.69 5.21
CA ASP A 172 -24.94 0.29 3.88
C ASP A 172 -23.97 1.32 3.21
N TYR A 173 -24.02 2.58 3.62
CA TYR A 173 -23.09 3.66 3.21
C TYR A 173 -22.10 4.07 4.32
N LEU A 174 -22.06 3.33 5.42
CA LEU A 174 -21.15 3.62 6.53
C LEU A 174 -19.93 2.69 6.52
N VAL A 175 -18.83 3.23 6.98
CA VAL A 175 -17.61 2.50 7.29
C VAL A 175 -17.25 2.80 8.74
N ASP A 176 -17.30 1.80 9.60
CA ASP A 176 -16.79 1.95 10.97
C ASP A 176 -15.27 1.86 10.94
N PHE A 177 -14.61 2.75 11.66
CA PHE A 177 -13.17 2.79 11.79
C PHE A 177 -12.74 2.67 13.25
N ASN A 178 -11.94 1.66 13.53
CA ASN A 178 -11.41 1.39 14.85
C ASN A 178 -9.88 1.43 14.84
N VAL A 179 -9.30 2.04 15.86
CA VAL A 179 -7.85 2.09 16.08
C VAL A 179 -7.52 1.29 17.34
N ARG A 180 -6.57 0.35 17.21
CA ARG A 180 -6.10 -0.45 18.33
C ARG A 180 -4.57 -0.35 18.46
N LEU A 181 -4.12 -0.18 19.68
CA LEU A 181 -2.70 -0.20 20.07
C LEU A 181 -2.42 -1.57 20.71
N VAL A 182 -1.94 -2.53 19.93
CA VAL A 182 -1.72 -3.90 20.41
C VAL A 182 -0.31 -4.01 20.98
N ASN A 183 -0.22 -4.37 22.26
CA ASN A 183 1.04 -4.49 23.03
C ASN A 183 1.96 -3.25 22.98
N MET A 184 1.39 -2.08 22.66
CA MET A 184 2.15 -0.86 22.44
C MET A 184 2.62 -0.17 23.75
N ALA A 185 2.02 -0.51 24.91
CA ALA A 185 2.33 0.19 26.17
C ALA A 185 3.83 0.25 26.52
N PRO A 186 4.63 -0.81 26.34
CA PRO A 186 6.08 -0.73 26.59
C PRO A 186 6.83 0.14 25.58
N GLN A 187 6.31 0.23 24.35
CA GLN A 187 6.91 0.94 23.22
C GLN A 187 6.55 2.43 23.21
N MET A 188 5.43 2.80 23.82
CA MET A 188 4.98 4.19 23.85
C MET A 188 5.89 5.04 24.73
N ALA A 189 6.28 6.22 24.23
CA ALA A 189 6.90 7.22 25.05
C ALA A 189 5.88 7.81 26.04
N ASN A 190 6.36 8.41 27.12
CA ASN A 190 5.48 9.08 28.07
C ASN A 190 4.90 10.35 27.41
N GLN A 191 3.67 10.27 26.96
CA GLN A 191 2.96 11.34 26.25
C GLN A 191 1.53 11.46 26.78
N ALA A 192 1.01 12.69 26.78
CA ALA A 192 -0.31 13.00 27.32
C ALA A 192 -1.44 12.75 26.29
N SER A 193 -1.13 12.76 25.00
CA SER A 193 -2.13 12.62 23.92
C SER A 193 -1.55 12.02 22.65
N ILE A 194 -2.42 11.47 21.84
CA ILE A 194 -2.16 11.09 20.44
C ILE A 194 -2.80 12.18 19.58
N GLY A 195 -2.03 12.75 18.65
CA GLY A 195 -2.54 13.74 17.70
C GLY A 195 -3.32 13.05 16.57
N ILE A 196 -4.38 13.69 16.10
CA ILE A 196 -5.15 13.32 14.91
C ILE A 196 -5.16 14.55 14.02
N ASP A 197 -4.68 14.39 12.75
CA ASP A 197 -4.62 15.42 11.71
C ASP A 197 -5.34 14.97 10.42
#